data_5a30fa97a84e758c32893787497d47b1
#
_entry.id   5a30fa97a84e758c32893787497d47b1
#
_cell.length_a   1.000
_cell.length_b   1.000
_cell.length_c   1.000
_cell.angle_alpha   90.00
_cell.angle_beta   90.00
_cell.angle_gamma   90.00
#
_symmetry.space_group_name_H-M   'P 1'
#
loop_
_entity.id
_entity.type
_entity.pdbx_description
1 polymer ?
#
loop_
_entity_poly.entity_id
_entity_poly.type
_entity_poly.pdbx_seq_one_letter_code
_entity_poly.pdbx_strand_id
1 'polypeptide(L)'
;MAKLFTFPALFGAFVLAAVLAIYLPGWNHELLFDDLRLTDGAIFGNYGSLLTFKQRMLSYGSFIWVDLLAGPGWWKQRLVNVGLHLVTVAALYALVRDLLERTRFPEEFESQPHFGMSRQAAVQVGVALFAVNPMAVYAVAYLVQRSIVMATLFSVLACWCFVRGLSGRGVAWYGLALLSYVAAVLSKEHAVMVAAMAVPLYIHVRRPSWKTVATIAGASTALIAVAAVVFFGIYGDLIGKLFDQRSLDFAQQLERLSPGITQRMYPLSILNEAALFFAYGFLWFAPNVMWMSVDMRPAFPLSYMAFQIGRASCRER
;
A
#
# COMPACT_ATOMS: atom_id res chain seq x y z
N MET A 1 5.88 20.95 -24.37
CA MET A 1 5.89 19.84 -23.40
C MET A 1 7.29 19.23 -23.13
N ALA A 2 8.16 19.03 -24.14
CA ALA A 2 9.46 18.38 -23.93
C ALA A 2 10.38 19.04 -22.88
N LYS A 3 10.39 20.37 -22.74
CA LYS A 3 11.22 21.08 -21.75
C LYS A 3 10.80 20.89 -20.30
N LEU A 4 9.52 20.56 -20.01
CA LEU A 4 9.04 20.34 -18.65
C LEU A 4 9.68 19.09 -18.02
N PHE A 5 9.92 18.07 -18.84
CA PHE A 5 10.49 16.80 -18.41
C PHE A 5 12.02 16.83 -18.21
N THR A 6 12.70 17.85 -18.74
CA THR A 6 14.15 18.00 -18.57
C THR A 6 14.54 18.70 -17.26
N PHE A 7 13.62 19.40 -16.59
CA PHE A 7 13.86 20.11 -15.34
C PHE A 7 13.15 19.45 -14.15
N PRO A 8 13.88 18.72 -13.29
CA PRO A 8 13.28 18.05 -12.11
C PRO A 8 12.49 19.01 -11.19
N ALA A 9 12.94 20.27 -11.10
CA ALA A 9 12.28 21.28 -10.28
C ALA A 9 10.90 21.68 -10.83
N LEU A 10 10.78 21.86 -12.15
CA LEU A 10 9.50 22.16 -12.80
C LEU A 10 8.53 20.98 -12.70
N PHE A 11 9.03 19.76 -12.83
CA PHE A 11 8.23 18.57 -12.62
C PHE A 11 7.73 18.50 -11.18
N GLY A 12 8.60 18.70 -10.19
CA GLY A 12 8.23 18.74 -8.78
C GLY A 12 7.18 19.80 -8.47
N ALA A 13 7.33 21.01 -9.01
CA ALA A 13 6.36 22.09 -8.86
C ALA A 13 5.00 21.74 -9.51
N PHE A 14 5.01 21.12 -10.68
CA PHE A 14 3.79 20.64 -11.35
C PHE A 14 3.07 19.58 -10.51
N VAL A 15 3.78 18.57 -10.02
CA VAL A 15 3.19 17.51 -9.18
C VAL A 15 2.63 18.10 -7.88
N LEU A 16 3.38 19.00 -7.24
CA LEU A 16 2.91 19.71 -6.04
C LEU A 16 1.61 20.46 -6.31
N ALA A 17 1.57 21.26 -7.38
CA ALA A 17 0.38 22.02 -7.76
C ALA A 17 -0.82 21.11 -8.07
N ALA A 18 -0.59 20.01 -8.80
CA ALA A 18 -1.63 19.04 -9.12
C ALA A 18 -2.19 18.35 -7.88
N VAL A 19 -1.35 17.88 -6.98
CA VAL A 19 -1.77 17.26 -5.72
C VAL A 19 -2.53 18.24 -4.84
N LEU A 20 -2.05 19.47 -4.70
CA LEU A 20 -2.76 20.51 -3.95
C LEU A 20 -4.11 20.83 -4.58
N ALA A 21 -4.20 20.96 -5.91
CA ALA A 21 -5.47 21.21 -6.60
C ALA A 21 -6.52 20.11 -6.37
N ILE A 22 -6.07 18.84 -6.23
CA ILE A 22 -6.96 17.71 -5.97
C ILE A 22 -7.45 17.72 -4.50
N TYR A 23 -6.57 17.97 -3.53
CA TYR A 23 -6.90 17.77 -2.13
C TYR A 23 -7.32 19.02 -1.37
N LEU A 24 -6.96 20.25 -1.84
CA LEU A 24 -7.37 21.50 -1.21
C LEU A 24 -8.88 21.71 -1.11
N PRO A 25 -9.70 21.36 -2.13
CA PRO A 25 -11.16 21.51 -2.01
C PRO A 25 -11.77 20.73 -0.84
N GLY A 26 -11.15 19.61 -0.44
CA GLY A 26 -11.59 18.76 0.67
C GLY A 26 -11.13 19.20 2.08
N TRP A 27 -10.44 20.32 2.20
CA TRP A 27 -9.75 20.74 3.41
C TRP A 27 -10.65 20.89 4.65
N ASN A 28 -11.85 21.41 4.47
CA ASN A 28 -12.81 21.67 5.55
C ASN A 28 -14.00 20.71 5.52
N HIS A 29 -13.93 19.61 4.78
CA HIS A 29 -15.00 18.62 4.76
C HIS A 29 -15.20 18.01 6.16
N GLU A 30 -16.43 17.61 6.43
CA GLU A 30 -16.82 16.86 7.62
C GLU A 30 -16.07 15.52 7.70
N LEU A 31 -15.98 14.98 8.91
CA LEU A 31 -15.48 13.64 9.14
C LEU A 31 -16.55 12.63 8.76
N LEU A 32 -16.19 11.60 8.02
CA LEU A 32 -17.11 10.59 7.53
C LEU A 32 -16.62 9.19 7.87
N PHE A 33 -17.54 8.26 8.06
CA PHE A 33 -17.28 6.83 8.29
C PHE A 33 -16.27 6.59 9.42
N ASP A 34 -15.16 5.92 9.15
CA ASP A 34 -14.14 5.58 10.15
C ASP A 34 -13.43 6.80 10.75
N ASP A 35 -13.49 7.96 10.10
CA ASP A 35 -12.92 9.19 10.65
C ASP A 35 -13.66 9.65 11.92
N LEU A 36 -14.92 9.22 12.12
CA LEU A 36 -15.66 9.46 13.36
C LEU A 36 -14.98 8.86 14.59
N ARG A 37 -14.14 7.82 14.41
CA ARG A 37 -13.31 7.26 15.49
C ARG A 37 -12.26 8.22 16.03
N LEU A 38 -12.02 9.32 15.35
CA LEU A 38 -11.17 10.40 15.84
C LEU A 38 -11.92 11.29 16.85
N THR A 39 -13.26 11.37 16.75
CA THR A 39 -14.10 12.20 17.63
C THR A 39 -14.67 11.44 18.82
N ASP A 40 -14.81 10.11 18.72
CA ASP A 40 -15.33 9.27 19.80
C ASP A 40 -14.29 8.98 20.90
N GLY A 41 -13.09 9.52 20.76
CA GLY A 41 -11.99 9.33 21.71
C GLY A 41 -11.26 7.99 21.56
N ALA A 42 -11.70 7.08 20.70
CA ALA A 42 -11.11 5.76 20.56
C ALA A 42 -9.63 5.82 20.18
N ILE A 43 -9.23 6.75 19.31
CA ILE A 43 -7.83 6.93 18.93
C ILE A 43 -7.09 7.79 19.96
N PHE A 44 -7.58 8.97 20.26
CA PHE A 44 -6.92 9.89 21.20
C PHE A 44 -6.79 9.30 22.61
N GLY A 45 -7.81 8.61 23.12
CA GLY A 45 -7.77 7.96 24.44
C GLY A 45 -6.81 6.78 24.49
N ASN A 46 -6.72 5.99 23.41
CA ASN A 46 -5.87 4.81 23.38
C ASN A 46 -4.39 5.09 23.09
N TYR A 47 -4.06 6.21 22.43
CA TYR A 47 -2.71 6.58 22.01
C TYR A 47 -2.23 7.88 22.67
N GLY A 48 -2.83 8.26 23.78
CA GLY A 48 -2.59 9.52 24.51
C GLY A 48 -1.15 9.73 25.02
N SER A 49 -0.28 8.71 24.97
CA SER A 49 1.14 8.86 25.23
C SER A 49 1.97 8.62 23.97
N LEU A 50 3.08 9.38 23.83
CA LEU A 50 4.00 9.30 22.69
C LEU A 50 4.66 7.93 22.51
N LEU A 51 4.64 7.08 23.52
CA LEU A 51 5.33 5.79 23.58
C LEU A 51 4.38 4.63 23.91
N THR A 52 3.12 4.73 23.52
CA THR A 52 2.19 3.62 23.70
C THR A 52 2.47 2.57 22.62
N PHE A 53 3.16 1.49 22.99
CA PHE A 53 3.41 0.34 22.10
C PHE A 53 2.12 -0.43 21.86
N LYS A 54 1.35 0.02 20.88
CA LYS A 54 0.13 -0.64 20.38
C LYS A 54 0.21 -0.78 18.87
N GLN A 55 -0.66 -1.62 18.33
CA GLN A 55 -0.85 -1.74 16.89
C GLN A 55 -1.06 -0.36 16.24
N ARG A 56 -0.40 -0.08 15.11
CA ARG A 56 -0.47 1.21 14.39
C ARG A 56 0.02 2.42 15.22
N MET A 57 0.97 2.18 16.12
CA MET A 57 1.50 3.21 17.02
C MET A 57 1.94 4.48 16.29
N LEU A 58 2.67 4.37 15.19
CA LEU A 58 3.18 5.55 14.48
C LEU A 58 2.05 6.34 13.81
N SER A 59 1.15 5.66 13.13
CA SER A 59 0.09 6.34 12.39
C SER A 59 -0.93 6.98 13.31
N TYR A 60 -1.41 6.26 14.31
CA TYR A 60 -2.40 6.80 15.24
C TYR A 60 -1.80 7.76 16.26
N GLY A 61 -0.59 7.48 16.75
CA GLY A 61 0.15 8.42 17.59
C GLY A 61 0.46 9.75 16.90
N SER A 62 0.63 9.74 15.57
CA SER A 62 0.87 10.95 14.79
C SER A 62 -0.27 11.98 14.86
N PHE A 63 -1.52 11.55 15.10
CA PHE A 63 -2.64 12.48 15.32
C PHE A 63 -2.42 13.31 16.58
N ILE A 64 -1.98 12.65 17.66
CA ILE A 64 -1.71 13.28 18.95
C ILE A 64 -0.50 14.21 18.84
N TRP A 65 0.56 13.79 18.15
CA TRP A 65 1.74 14.63 17.94
C TRP A 65 1.41 15.91 17.16
N VAL A 66 0.57 15.80 16.13
CA VAL A 66 0.14 16.98 15.37
C VAL A 66 -0.69 17.93 16.26
N ASP A 67 -1.62 17.41 17.06
CA ASP A 67 -2.41 18.23 17.96
C ASP A 67 -1.56 18.91 19.04
N LEU A 68 -0.56 18.20 19.58
CA LEU A 68 0.36 18.77 20.57
C LEU A 68 1.27 19.86 19.98
N LEU A 69 1.75 19.67 18.75
CA LEU A 69 2.73 20.59 18.12
C LEU A 69 2.07 21.76 17.41
N ALA A 70 0.94 21.52 16.75
CA ALA A 70 0.28 22.51 15.91
C ALA A 70 -1.08 22.97 16.47
N GLY A 71 -1.54 22.37 17.58
CA GLY A 71 -2.87 22.56 18.14
C GLY A 71 -3.97 21.84 17.33
N PRO A 72 -5.20 21.74 17.89
CA PRO A 72 -6.30 20.99 17.29
C PRO A 72 -6.74 21.59 15.96
N GLY A 73 -7.35 20.74 15.12
CA GLY A 73 -7.93 21.15 13.84
C GLY A 73 -7.76 20.11 12.74
N TRP A 74 -8.87 19.64 12.17
CA TRP A 74 -8.88 18.59 11.16
C TRP A 74 -8.17 18.97 9.87
N TRP A 75 -8.19 20.25 9.52
CA TRP A 75 -7.46 20.74 8.35
C TRP A 75 -5.95 20.55 8.48
N LYS A 76 -5.38 20.69 9.69
CA LYS A 76 -3.97 20.43 9.97
C LYS A 76 -3.64 18.96 9.78
N GLN A 77 -4.53 18.09 10.26
CA GLN A 77 -4.40 16.65 10.09
C GLN A 77 -4.45 16.26 8.61
N ARG A 78 -5.32 16.89 7.81
CA ARG A 78 -5.36 16.69 6.34
C ARG A 78 -4.09 17.17 5.66
N LEU A 79 -3.57 18.32 6.06
CA LEU A 79 -2.30 18.84 5.55
C LEU A 79 -1.15 17.84 5.77
N VAL A 80 -1.11 17.21 6.93
CA VAL A 80 -0.11 16.17 7.21
C VAL A 80 -0.28 14.97 6.27
N ASN A 81 -1.49 14.50 6.02
CA ASN A 81 -1.73 13.40 5.08
C ASN A 81 -1.25 13.75 3.67
N VAL A 82 -1.59 14.95 3.18
CA VAL A 82 -1.13 15.44 1.86
C VAL A 82 0.39 15.58 1.84
N GLY A 83 0.99 16.11 2.90
CA GLY A 83 2.46 16.19 3.03
C GLY A 83 3.12 14.83 2.98
N LEU A 84 2.60 13.85 3.73
CA LEU A 84 3.07 12.46 3.70
C LEU A 84 2.95 11.85 2.30
N HIS A 85 1.84 12.13 1.59
CA HIS A 85 1.66 11.68 0.21
C HIS A 85 2.72 12.29 -0.73
N LEU A 86 2.98 13.58 -0.62
CA LEU A 86 4.03 14.25 -1.41
C LEU A 86 5.43 13.69 -1.13
N VAL A 87 5.74 13.40 0.12
CA VAL A 87 7.00 12.74 0.50
C VAL A 87 7.07 11.33 -0.07
N THR A 88 5.93 10.60 -0.09
CA THR A 88 5.83 9.28 -0.73
C THR A 88 6.11 9.36 -2.22
N VAL A 89 5.55 10.35 -2.92
CA VAL A 89 5.79 10.62 -4.34
C VAL A 89 7.29 10.88 -4.60
N ALA A 90 7.93 11.70 -3.77
CA ALA A 90 9.36 11.98 -3.89
C ALA A 90 10.22 10.73 -3.64
N ALA A 91 9.89 9.93 -2.63
CA ALA A 91 10.58 8.68 -2.33
C ALA A 91 10.39 7.65 -3.47
N LEU A 92 9.19 7.57 -4.03
CA LEU A 92 8.89 6.71 -5.15
C LEU A 92 9.66 7.14 -6.42
N TYR A 93 9.75 8.45 -6.67
CA TYR A 93 10.58 8.98 -7.75
C TYR A 93 12.04 8.54 -7.60
N ALA A 94 12.60 8.66 -6.39
CA ALA A 94 13.98 8.25 -6.11
C ALA A 94 14.18 6.74 -6.31
N LEU A 95 13.24 5.91 -5.82
CA LEU A 95 13.29 4.46 -5.98
C LEU A 95 13.20 4.04 -7.45
N VAL A 96 12.17 4.53 -8.16
CA VAL A 96 11.94 4.13 -9.58
C VAL A 96 13.09 4.59 -10.46
N ARG A 97 13.60 5.82 -10.25
CA ARG A 97 14.78 6.31 -10.96
C ARG A 97 15.99 5.40 -10.72
N ASP A 98 16.30 5.08 -9.46
CA ASP A 98 17.42 4.22 -9.11
C ASP A 98 17.28 2.80 -9.68
N LEU A 99 16.07 2.27 -9.79
CA LEU A 99 15.79 0.96 -10.42
C LEU A 99 15.97 1.02 -11.93
N LEU A 100 15.40 2.03 -12.59
CA LEU A 100 15.52 2.19 -14.05
C LEU A 100 16.97 2.50 -14.49
N GLU A 101 17.75 3.22 -13.68
CA GLU A 101 19.18 3.43 -13.93
C GLU A 101 19.98 2.11 -13.93
N ARG A 102 19.48 1.07 -13.27
CA ARG A 102 20.10 -0.26 -13.19
C ARG A 102 19.50 -1.28 -14.13
N THR A 103 18.39 -0.95 -14.78
CA THR A 103 17.78 -1.78 -15.80
C THR A 103 18.66 -1.75 -17.07
N ARG A 104 19.00 -2.91 -17.58
CA ARG A 104 19.65 -3.02 -18.90
C ARG A 104 18.58 -3.10 -19.96
N PHE A 105 18.75 -2.29 -20.97
CA PHE A 105 17.92 -2.33 -22.15
C PHE A 105 18.72 -2.93 -23.32
N PRO A 106 18.07 -3.40 -24.38
CA PRO A 106 18.77 -3.78 -25.61
C PRO A 106 19.62 -2.62 -26.14
N GLU A 107 20.79 -2.93 -26.70
CA GLU A 107 21.75 -1.92 -27.23
C GLU A 107 21.11 -0.98 -28.24
N GLU A 108 20.17 -1.50 -29.03
CA GLU A 108 19.40 -0.74 -30.03
C GLU A 108 18.65 0.45 -29.41
N PHE A 109 18.20 0.33 -28.15
CA PHE A 109 17.52 1.40 -27.41
C PHE A 109 18.53 2.29 -26.68
N GLU A 110 19.55 1.71 -26.06
CA GLU A 110 20.56 2.46 -25.29
C GLU A 110 21.41 3.38 -26.19
N SER A 111 21.63 3.00 -27.46
CA SER A 111 22.37 3.79 -28.44
C SER A 111 21.59 4.99 -29.00
N GLN A 112 20.29 5.10 -28.72
CA GLN A 112 19.48 6.21 -29.25
C GLN A 112 19.84 7.54 -28.57
N PRO A 113 19.97 8.65 -29.34
CA PRO A 113 20.41 9.96 -28.79
C PRO A 113 19.51 10.48 -27.64
N HIS A 114 18.25 10.07 -27.61
CA HIS A 114 17.26 10.55 -26.62
C HIS A 114 16.93 9.53 -25.54
N PHE A 115 17.63 8.39 -25.48
CA PHE A 115 17.32 7.31 -24.53
C PHE A 115 17.28 7.79 -23.06
N GLY A 116 18.27 8.59 -22.65
CA GLY A 116 18.33 9.15 -21.30
C GLY A 116 17.12 10.04 -20.96
N MET A 117 16.67 10.86 -21.91
CA MET A 117 15.47 11.69 -21.75
C MET A 117 14.20 10.85 -21.69
N SER A 118 14.08 9.83 -22.53
CA SER A 118 12.94 8.92 -22.55
C SER A 118 12.83 8.14 -21.23
N ARG A 119 13.95 7.66 -20.69
CA ARG A 119 14.01 7.00 -19.39
C ARG A 119 13.58 7.93 -18.26
N GLN A 120 14.06 9.17 -18.24
CA GLN A 120 13.65 10.17 -17.26
C GLN A 120 12.17 10.52 -17.38
N ALA A 121 11.67 10.71 -18.60
CA ALA A 121 10.27 10.96 -18.86
C ALA A 121 9.37 9.81 -18.38
N ALA A 122 9.78 8.56 -18.57
CA ALA A 122 9.06 7.39 -18.10
C ALA A 122 8.93 7.40 -16.56
N VAL A 123 10.03 7.71 -15.84
CA VAL A 123 9.97 7.88 -14.35
C VAL A 123 8.98 8.97 -13.97
N GLN A 124 9.09 10.13 -14.62
CA GLN A 124 8.25 11.29 -14.30
C GLN A 124 6.77 11.02 -14.56
N VAL A 125 6.43 10.44 -15.70
CA VAL A 125 5.04 10.08 -16.04
C VAL A 125 4.50 9.04 -15.07
N GLY A 126 5.24 7.96 -14.80
CA GLY A 126 4.79 6.92 -13.86
C GLY A 126 4.54 7.47 -12.46
N VAL A 127 5.44 8.34 -11.96
CA VAL A 127 5.29 8.95 -10.63
C VAL A 127 4.18 10.00 -10.62
N ALA A 128 3.98 10.78 -11.69
CA ALA A 128 2.86 11.70 -11.80
C ALA A 128 1.52 10.96 -11.78
N LEU A 129 1.41 9.87 -12.53
CA LEU A 129 0.20 9.02 -12.51
C LEU A 129 -0.08 8.47 -11.12
N PHE A 130 0.95 8.06 -10.37
CA PHE A 130 0.78 7.67 -8.96
C PHE A 130 0.28 8.85 -8.12
N ALA A 131 0.90 10.02 -8.25
CA ALA A 131 0.62 11.20 -7.42
C ALA A 131 -0.84 11.69 -7.54
N VAL A 132 -1.41 11.60 -8.75
CA VAL A 132 -2.78 12.07 -9.05
C VAL A 132 -3.78 10.93 -9.22
N ASN A 133 -3.40 9.69 -8.91
CA ASN A 133 -4.29 8.55 -9.10
C ASN A 133 -5.55 8.67 -8.22
N PRO A 134 -6.76 8.59 -8.78
CA PRO A 134 -7.99 8.70 -8.00
C PRO A 134 -8.12 7.66 -6.89
N MET A 135 -7.51 6.47 -7.03
CA MET A 135 -7.49 5.45 -5.98
C MET A 135 -6.73 5.89 -4.73
N ALA A 136 -5.78 6.84 -4.85
CA ALA A 136 -5.05 7.37 -3.71
C ALA A 136 -5.92 8.27 -2.81
N VAL A 137 -7.04 8.79 -3.32
CA VAL A 137 -7.96 9.65 -2.55
C VAL A 137 -8.45 8.97 -1.29
N TYR A 138 -8.74 7.67 -1.35
CA TYR A 138 -9.11 6.90 -0.17
C TYR A 138 -8.05 6.94 0.93
N ALA A 139 -6.79 6.78 0.59
CA ALA A 139 -5.72 6.78 1.58
C ALA A 139 -5.38 8.18 2.08
N VAL A 140 -5.43 9.20 1.23
CA VAL A 140 -4.94 10.56 1.51
C VAL A 140 -6.01 11.45 2.11
N ALA A 141 -7.23 11.45 1.55
CA ALA A 141 -8.33 12.31 2.01
C ALA A 141 -8.97 11.83 3.31
N TYR A 142 -9.05 10.51 3.52
CA TYR A 142 -9.50 9.92 4.77
C TYR A 142 -8.42 10.05 5.84
N LEU A 143 -8.74 10.74 6.94
CA LEU A 143 -7.78 11.00 8.00
C LEU A 143 -7.27 9.72 8.64
N VAL A 144 -8.16 8.83 9.05
CA VAL A 144 -7.80 7.57 9.74
C VAL A 144 -6.94 6.65 8.88
N GLN A 145 -7.03 6.79 7.57
CA GLN A 145 -6.21 6.04 6.60
C GLN A 145 -4.78 6.59 6.45
N ARG A 146 -4.41 7.60 7.27
CA ARG A 146 -2.99 7.97 7.47
C ARG A 146 -2.10 6.75 7.67
N SER A 147 -2.64 5.71 8.28
CA SER A 147 -1.96 4.43 8.46
C SER A 147 -1.50 3.81 7.13
N ILE A 148 -2.30 3.91 6.07
CA ILE A 148 -1.93 3.43 4.72
C ILE A 148 -0.84 4.33 4.14
N VAL A 149 -1.02 5.65 4.19
CA VAL A 149 -0.07 6.61 3.61
C VAL A 149 1.31 6.46 4.26
N MET A 150 1.37 6.38 5.59
CA MET A 150 2.63 6.19 6.32
C MET A 150 3.26 4.82 6.04
N ALA A 151 2.46 3.76 6.04
CA ALA A 151 2.96 2.43 5.71
C ALA A 151 3.53 2.39 4.28
N THR A 152 2.86 3.02 3.31
CA THR A 152 3.36 3.13 1.93
C THR A 152 4.65 3.93 1.85
N LEU A 153 4.70 5.10 2.50
CA LEU A 153 5.90 5.93 2.55
C LEU A 153 7.10 5.14 3.07
N PHE A 154 6.95 4.55 4.24
CA PHE A 154 8.05 3.83 4.87
C PHE A 154 8.42 2.53 4.13
N SER A 155 7.46 1.88 3.48
CA SER A 155 7.72 0.74 2.59
C SER A 155 8.56 1.13 1.37
N VAL A 156 8.21 2.24 0.72
CA VAL A 156 8.98 2.78 -0.41
C VAL A 156 10.39 3.19 0.03
N LEU A 157 10.51 3.84 1.19
CA LEU A 157 11.80 4.21 1.76
C LEU A 157 12.63 2.97 2.10
N ALA A 158 12.04 1.94 2.70
CA ALA A 158 12.72 0.69 2.99
C ALA A 158 13.28 0.04 1.72
N CYS A 159 12.48 -0.06 0.66
CA CYS A 159 12.91 -0.58 -0.64
C CYS A 159 14.03 0.29 -1.24
N TRP A 160 13.88 1.61 -1.21
CA TRP A 160 14.90 2.52 -1.76
C TRP A 160 16.22 2.44 -1.01
N CYS A 161 16.18 2.49 0.32
CA CYS A 161 17.38 2.34 1.15
C CYS A 161 18.04 0.97 0.92
N PHE A 162 17.26 -0.10 0.80
CA PHE A 162 17.78 -1.43 0.50
C PHE A 162 18.50 -1.49 -0.86
N VAL A 163 17.90 -0.91 -1.92
CA VAL A 163 18.53 -0.76 -3.25
C VAL A 163 19.84 0.02 -3.16
N ARG A 164 19.89 1.08 -2.36
CA ARG A 164 21.10 1.87 -2.12
C ARG A 164 22.18 1.07 -1.41
N GLY A 165 21.83 0.28 -0.39
CA GLY A 165 22.73 -0.65 0.29
C GLY A 165 23.30 -1.70 -0.65
N LEU A 166 22.45 -2.33 -1.46
CA LEU A 166 22.86 -3.28 -2.49
C LEU A 166 23.81 -2.66 -3.53
N SER A 167 23.74 -1.37 -3.76
CA SER A 167 24.61 -0.65 -4.72
C SER A 167 25.98 -0.28 -4.16
N GLY A 168 26.36 -0.78 -2.98
CA GLY A 168 27.67 -0.55 -2.37
C GLY A 168 27.86 0.83 -1.74
N ARG A 169 26.76 1.56 -1.45
CA ARG A 169 26.82 2.91 -0.84
C ARG A 169 27.04 2.89 0.69
N GLY A 170 27.33 1.71 1.27
CA GLY A 170 27.67 1.57 2.68
C GLY A 170 26.60 0.88 3.51
N VAL A 171 27.02 0.38 4.67
CA VAL A 171 26.19 -0.44 5.59
C VAL A 171 25.05 0.35 6.20
N ALA A 172 25.22 1.67 6.39
CA ALA A 172 24.20 2.56 6.96
C ALA A 172 22.85 2.49 6.19
N TRP A 173 22.88 2.25 4.87
CA TRP A 173 21.68 2.12 4.06
C TRP A 173 20.83 0.91 4.42
N TYR A 174 21.45 -0.19 4.85
CA TYR A 174 20.70 -1.36 5.35
C TYR A 174 20.06 -1.06 6.71
N GLY A 175 20.75 -0.30 7.57
CA GLY A 175 20.16 0.19 8.83
C GLY A 175 18.95 1.08 8.59
N LEU A 176 19.04 2.03 7.64
CA LEU A 176 17.92 2.87 7.24
C LEU A 176 16.78 2.06 6.61
N ALA A 177 17.09 1.04 5.82
CA ALA A 177 16.08 0.14 5.27
C ALA A 177 15.32 -0.60 6.36
N LEU A 178 16.04 -1.14 7.35
CA LEU A 178 15.43 -1.82 8.50
C LEU A 178 14.58 -0.87 9.34
N LEU A 179 15.08 0.32 9.66
CA LEU A 179 14.32 1.33 10.40
C LEU A 179 13.04 1.74 9.66
N SER A 180 13.14 1.96 8.35
CA SER A 180 11.97 2.28 7.53
C SER A 180 11.00 1.11 7.48
N TYR A 181 11.47 -0.13 7.36
CA TYR A 181 10.62 -1.32 7.40
C TYR A 181 9.87 -1.44 8.73
N VAL A 182 10.56 -1.28 9.85
CA VAL A 182 9.92 -1.29 11.17
C VAL A 182 8.89 -0.16 11.28
N ALA A 183 9.20 1.04 10.82
CA ALA A 183 8.26 2.16 10.79
C ALA A 183 7.03 1.86 9.91
N ALA A 184 7.19 1.17 8.78
CA ALA A 184 6.08 0.72 7.94
C ALA A 184 5.16 -0.23 8.69
N VAL A 185 5.70 -1.24 9.36
CA VAL A 185 4.92 -2.23 10.15
C VAL A 185 4.23 -1.57 11.34
N LEU A 186 4.90 -0.64 12.03
CA LEU A 186 4.30 0.15 13.12
C LEU A 186 3.25 1.16 12.65
N SER A 187 3.21 1.47 11.36
CA SER A 187 2.17 2.30 10.75
C SER A 187 0.94 1.48 10.37
N LYS A 188 1.14 0.29 9.77
CA LYS A 188 0.06 -0.64 9.45
C LYS A 188 0.60 -2.07 9.28
N GLU A 189 -0.06 -3.02 9.89
CA GLU A 189 0.38 -4.42 10.02
C GLU A 189 0.65 -5.13 8.70
N HIS A 190 -0.10 -4.84 7.64
CA HIS A 190 0.10 -5.49 6.33
C HIS A 190 1.46 -5.16 5.69
N ALA A 191 2.12 -4.09 6.15
CA ALA A 191 3.46 -3.72 5.67
C ALA A 191 4.53 -4.78 5.98
N VAL A 192 4.23 -5.77 6.84
CA VAL A 192 5.10 -6.94 7.07
C VAL A 192 5.45 -7.63 5.76
N MET A 193 4.54 -7.63 4.79
CA MET A 193 4.74 -8.25 3.47
C MET A 193 5.80 -7.55 2.61
N VAL A 194 6.19 -6.33 2.94
CA VAL A 194 7.21 -5.56 2.20
C VAL A 194 8.58 -6.25 2.26
N ALA A 195 8.85 -7.04 3.29
CA ALA A 195 10.06 -7.86 3.36
C ALA A 195 10.22 -8.80 2.14
N ALA A 196 9.12 -9.25 1.55
CA ALA A 196 9.15 -10.09 0.35
C ALA A 196 9.76 -9.37 -0.87
N MET A 197 9.72 -8.03 -0.88
CA MET A 197 10.35 -7.22 -1.95
C MET A 197 11.88 -7.29 -1.93
N ALA A 198 12.49 -7.73 -0.83
CA ALA A 198 13.95 -7.84 -0.76
C ALA A 198 14.52 -8.78 -1.81
N VAL A 199 13.84 -9.90 -2.10
CA VAL A 199 14.29 -10.90 -3.08
C VAL A 199 14.30 -10.35 -4.51
N PRO A 200 13.19 -9.87 -5.06
CA PRO A 200 13.18 -9.31 -6.42
C PRO A 200 14.11 -8.10 -6.57
N LEU A 201 14.20 -7.23 -5.57
CA LEU A 201 15.13 -6.10 -5.57
C LEU A 201 16.60 -6.57 -5.59
N TYR A 202 16.93 -7.59 -4.79
CA TYR A 202 18.26 -8.18 -4.80
C TYR A 202 18.61 -8.76 -6.16
N ILE A 203 17.70 -9.55 -6.75
CA ILE A 203 17.89 -10.14 -8.08
C ILE A 203 18.08 -9.05 -9.13
N HIS A 204 17.25 -8.00 -9.11
CA HIS A 204 17.34 -6.89 -10.07
C HIS A 204 18.66 -6.13 -9.97
N VAL A 205 19.12 -5.81 -8.78
CA VAL A 205 20.32 -4.98 -8.56
C VAL A 205 21.61 -5.79 -8.69
N ARG A 206 21.68 -6.99 -8.09
CA ARG A 206 22.90 -7.78 -8.02
C ARG A 206 23.05 -8.79 -9.15
N ARG A 207 21.94 -9.16 -9.81
CA ARG A 207 21.92 -10.14 -10.90
C ARG A 207 22.69 -11.42 -10.57
N PRO A 208 22.34 -12.08 -9.45
CA PRO A 208 23.05 -13.27 -9.00
C PRO A 208 22.94 -14.41 -10.04
N SER A 209 23.84 -15.37 -9.93
CA SER A 209 23.75 -16.60 -10.75
C SER A 209 22.44 -17.34 -10.47
N TRP A 210 21.98 -18.14 -11.45
CA TRP A 210 20.78 -18.96 -11.28
C TRP A 210 20.87 -19.91 -10.08
N LYS A 211 22.06 -20.42 -9.78
CA LYS A 211 22.31 -21.24 -8.59
C LYS A 211 22.01 -20.47 -7.31
N THR A 212 22.46 -19.23 -7.21
CA THR A 212 22.17 -18.35 -6.06
C THR A 212 20.68 -18.05 -5.94
N VAL A 213 20.00 -17.78 -7.07
CA VAL A 213 18.54 -17.56 -7.07
C VAL A 213 17.79 -18.79 -6.58
N ALA A 214 18.16 -19.98 -7.07
CA ALA A 214 17.55 -21.23 -6.62
C ALA A 214 17.79 -21.50 -5.13
N THR A 215 19.01 -21.21 -4.63
CA THR A 215 19.32 -21.33 -3.21
C THR A 215 18.48 -20.39 -2.34
N ILE A 216 18.35 -19.10 -2.76
CA ILE A 216 17.52 -18.12 -2.05
C ILE A 216 16.04 -18.55 -2.08
N ALA A 217 15.54 -18.99 -3.23
CA ALA A 217 14.17 -19.47 -3.37
C ALA A 217 13.91 -20.67 -2.46
N GLY A 218 14.81 -21.67 -2.46
CA GLY A 218 14.71 -22.84 -1.59
C GLY A 218 14.73 -22.48 -0.10
N ALA A 219 15.69 -21.63 0.31
CA ALA A 219 15.79 -21.18 1.70
C ALA A 219 14.55 -20.36 2.12
N SER A 220 14.05 -19.47 1.25
CA SER A 220 12.84 -18.69 1.53
C SER A 220 11.60 -19.60 1.66
N THR A 221 11.47 -20.59 0.77
CA THR A 221 10.37 -21.58 0.84
C THR A 221 10.44 -22.38 2.12
N ALA A 222 11.61 -22.86 2.50
CA ALA A 222 11.80 -23.59 3.75
C ALA A 222 11.43 -22.72 4.97
N LEU A 223 11.89 -21.46 4.99
CA LEU A 223 11.56 -20.53 6.08
C LEU A 223 10.05 -20.26 6.15
N ILE A 224 9.39 -20.04 5.01
CA ILE A 224 7.93 -19.85 4.94
C ILE A 224 7.20 -21.11 5.42
N ALA A 225 7.67 -22.31 5.03
CA ALA A 225 7.09 -23.57 5.48
C ALA A 225 7.20 -23.74 6.99
N VAL A 226 8.39 -23.47 7.57
CA VAL A 226 8.59 -23.51 9.02
C VAL A 226 7.69 -22.48 9.73
N ALA A 227 7.66 -21.23 9.23
CA ALA A 227 6.82 -20.19 9.78
C ALA A 227 5.32 -20.57 9.71
N ALA A 228 4.88 -21.18 8.61
CA ALA A 228 3.52 -21.68 8.44
C ALA A 228 3.20 -22.79 9.45
N VAL A 229 4.09 -23.78 9.61
CA VAL A 229 3.90 -24.84 10.60
C VAL A 229 3.78 -24.28 12.02
N VAL A 230 4.67 -23.35 12.40
CA VAL A 230 4.61 -22.68 13.71
C VAL A 230 3.33 -21.88 13.86
N PHE A 231 2.96 -21.10 12.84
CA PHE A 231 1.75 -20.28 12.85
C PHE A 231 0.49 -21.15 12.97
N PHE A 232 0.37 -22.20 12.17
CA PHE A 232 -0.76 -23.12 12.25
C PHE A 232 -0.78 -23.93 13.54
N GLY A 233 0.40 -24.24 14.11
CA GLY A 233 0.50 -24.90 15.41
C GLY A 233 0.01 -24.02 16.57
N ILE A 234 0.25 -22.69 16.49
CA ILE A 234 -0.14 -21.74 17.55
C ILE A 234 -1.57 -21.22 17.32
N TYR A 235 -1.91 -20.90 16.07
CA TYR A 235 -3.15 -20.19 15.71
C TYR A 235 -4.11 -21.03 14.88
N GLY A 236 -3.83 -22.30 14.64
CA GLY A 236 -4.66 -23.18 13.80
C GLY A 236 -6.11 -23.25 14.26
N ASP A 237 -6.33 -23.19 15.57
CA ASP A 237 -7.67 -23.13 16.15
C ASP A 237 -8.42 -21.82 15.92
N LEU A 238 -7.71 -20.76 15.51
CA LEU A 238 -8.30 -19.45 15.23
C LEU A 238 -8.62 -19.28 13.74
N ILE A 239 -7.94 -20.04 12.87
CA ILE A 239 -8.06 -19.87 11.42
C ILE A 239 -9.41 -20.38 10.94
N GLY A 240 -10.14 -19.53 10.22
CA GLY A 240 -11.46 -19.85 9.70
C GLY A 240 -12.60 -19.82 10.72
N LYS A 241 -12.32 -19.50 11.97
CA LYS A 241 -13.36 -19.27 12.98
C LYS A 241 -13.84 -17.83 12.97
N LEU A 242 -15.12 -17.67 13.24
CA LEU A 242 -15.77 -16.37 13.37
C LEU A 242 -15.78 -15.98 14.85
N PHE A 243 -15.21 -14.83 15.18
CA PHE A 243 -15.05 -14.41 16.58
C PHE A 243 -15.96 -13.24 16.97
N ASP A 244 -16.41 -12.46 15.99
CA ASP A 244 -17.27 -11.32 16.22
C ASP A 244 -18.72 -11.64 15.89
N GLN A 245 -19.65 -11.02 16.64
CA GLN A 245 -21.07 -11.28 16.52
C GLN A 245 -21.61 -10.98 15.10
N ARG A 246 -21.09 -9.93 14.45
CA ARG A 246 -21.54 -9.54 13.10
C ARG A 246 -21.18 -10.60 12.06
N SER A 247 -19.99 -11.17 12.15
CA SER A 247 -19.58 -12.27 11.27
C SER A 247 -20.38 -13.54 11.51
N LEU A 248 -20.74 -13.83 12.76
CA LEU A 248 -21.62 -14.93 13.11
C LEU A 248 -23.03 -14.73 12.54
N ASP A 249 -23.62 -13.55 12.71
CA ASP A 249 -24.93 -13.19 12.17
C ASP A 249 -24.93 -13.27 10.64
N PHE A 250 -23.87 -12.79 10.00
CA PHE A 250 -23.70 -12.90 8.54
C PHE A 250 -23.62 -14.36 8.08
N ALA A 251 -22.83 -15.19 8.77
CA ALA A 251 -22.74 -16.61 8.46
C ALA A 251 -24.11 -17.31 8.59
N GLN A 252 -24.88 -16.99 9.62
CA GLN A 252 -26.23 -17.53 9.79
C GLN A 252 -27.18 -17.10 8.67
N GLN A 253 -27.09 -15.86 8.20
CA GLN A 253 -27.87 -15.38 7.06
C GLN A 253 -27.50 -16.12 5.78
N LEU A 254 -26.20 -16.32 5.53
CA LEU A 254 -25.71 -17.08 4.38
C LEU A 254 -26.15 -18.55 4.44
N GLU A 255 -26.14 -19.18 5.62
CA GLU A 255 -26.56 -20.57 5.80
C GLU A 255 -28.06 -20.75 5.48
N ARG A 256 -28.88 -19.71 5.75
CA ARG A 256 -30.33 -19.74 5.34
C ARG A 256 -30.47 -19.63 3.82
N LEU A 257 -29.57 -18.94 3.14
CA LEU A 257 -29.61 -18.80 1.67
C LEU A 257 -29.04 -20.03 0.95
N SER A 258 -28.03 -20.65 1.52
CA SER A 258 -27.35 -21.81 0.94
C SER A 258 -26.89 -22.76 2.06
N PRO A 259 -27.65 -23.81 2.38
CA PRO A 259 -27.27 -24.77 3.42
C PRO A 259 -25.89 -25.38 3.18
N GLY A 260 -25.09 -25.49 4.25
CA GLY A 260 -23.72 -25.98 4.21
C GLY A 260 -22.68 -24.97 3.71
N ILE A 261 -23.04 -23.70 3.49
CA ILE A 261 -22.11 -22.67 3.05
C ILE A 261 -21.08 -22.32 4.13
N THR A 262 -21.43 -22.42 5.40
CA THR A 262 -20.55 -22.09 6.53
C THR A 262 -19.24 -22.88 6.47
N GLN A 263 -19.28 -24.15 6.04
CA GLN A 263 -18.09 -24.98 5.88
C GLN A 263 -17.16 -24.51 4.75
N ARG A 264 -17.73 -23.84 3.74
CA ARG A 264 -17.00 -23.32 2.57
C ARG A 264 -16.72 -21.82 2.65
N MET A 265 -17.22 -21.15 3.69
CA MET A 265 -17.17 -19.69 3.80
C MET A 265 -15.73 -19.16 3.82
N TYR A 266 -14.82 -19.83 4.54
CA TYR A 266 -13.42 -19.40 4.62
C TYR A 266 -12.71 -19.45 3.25
N PRO A 267 -12.70 -20.57 2.50
CA PRO A 267 -12.08 -20.58 1.17
C PRO A 267 -12.81 -19.68 0.16
N LEU A 268 -14.13 -19.53 0.25
CA LEU A 268 -14.87 -18.59 -0.59
C LEU A 268 -14.49 -17.12 -0.28
N SER A 269 -14.27 -16.79 0.99
CA SER A 269 -13.78 -15.46 1.39
C SER A 269 -12.40 -15.18 0.79
N ILE A 270 -11.46 -16.12 0.84
CA ILE A 270 -10.13 -15.95 0.25
C ILE A 270 -10.23 -15.68 -1.26
N LEU A 271 -11.08 -16.44 -1.97
CA LEU A 271 -11.29 -16.25 -3.40
C LEU A 271 -11.95 -14.89 -3.70
N ASN A 272 -12.90 -14.47 -2.86
CA ASN A 272 -13.53 -13.15 -2.99
C ASN A 272 -12.53 -12.01 -2.80
N GLU A 273 -11.68 -12.09 -1.77
CA GLU A 273 -10.61 -11.12 -1.55
C GLU A 273 -9.59 -11.10 -2.71
N ALA A 274 -9.25 -12.27 -3.25
CA ALA A 274 -8.41 -12.35 -4.43
C ALA A 274 -9.06 -11.69 -5.66
N ALA A 275 -10.35 -11.91 -5.89
CA ALA A 275 -11.09 -11.25 -6.97
C ALA A 275 -11.14 -9.72 -6.78
N LEU A 276 -11.36 -9.25 -5.55
CA LEU A 276 -11.31 -7.83 -5.21
C LEU A 276 -9.92 -7.23 -5.44
N PHE A 277 -8.85 -7.94 -5.07
CA PHE A 277 -7.48 -7.51 -5.34
C PHE A 277 -7.26 -7.22 -6.83
N PHE A 278 -7.71 -8.11 -7.72
CA PHE A 278 -7.60 -7.89 -9.16
C PHE A 278 -8.52 -6.76 -9.65
N ALA A 279 -9.71 -6.62 -9.08
CA ALA A 279 -10.62 -5.52 -9.42
C ALA A 279 -10.03 -4.16 -9.03
N TYR A 280 -9.47 -4.03 -7.83
CA TYR A 280 -8.75 -2.82 -7.41
C TYR A 280 -7.50 -2.57 -8.25
N GLY A 281 -6.74 -3.63 -8.58
CA GLY A 281 -5.59 -3.54 -9.48
C GLY A 281 -5.98 -3.01 -10.86
N PHE A 282 -7.08 -3.51 -11.43
CA PHE A 282 -7.59 -3.00 -12.71
C PHE A 282 -7.97 -1.53 -12.61
N LEU A 283 -8.70 -1.12 -11.58
CA LEU A 283 -9.10 0.28 -11.36
C LEU A 283 -7.90 1.20 -11.12
N TRP A 284 -6.81 0.67 -10.62
CA TRP A 284 -5.58 1.43 -10.50
C TRP A 284 -5.00 1.83 -11.88
N PHE A 285 -5.01 0.91 -12.85
CA PHE A 285 -4.51 1.17 -14.21
C PHE A 285 -5.53 1.88 -15.10
N ALA A 286 -6.81 1.59 -14.92
CA ALA A 286 -7.91 2.15 -15.69
C ALA A 286 -8.97 2.76 -14.73
N PRO A 287 -8.66 3.90 -14.09
CA PRO A 287 -9.53 4.50 -13.10
C PRO A 287 -10.85 4.93 -13.73
N ASN A 288 -11.95 4.38 -13.21
CA ASN A 288 -13.30 4.74 -13.59
C ASN A 288 -14.07 5.15 -12.34
N VAL A 289 -14.36 6.45 -12.22
CA VAL A 289 -15.04 7.03 -11.04
C VAL A 289 -16.41 6.41 -10.77
N MET A 290 -17.10 5.91 -11.79
CA MET A 290 -18.40 5.28 -11.65
C MET A 290 -18.32 3.88 -11.03
N TRP A 291 -17.18 3.22 -11.14
CA TRP A 291 -16.93 1.88 -10.59
C TRP A 291 -16.10 1.91 -9.30
N MET A 292 -15.58 3.08 -8.97
CA MET A 292 -14.75 3.24 -7.77
C MET A 292 -15.64 3.35 -6.55
N SER A 293 -15.39 2.53 -5.57
CA SER A 293 -15.92 2.66 -4.22
C SER A 293 -14.78 2.60 -3.22
N VAL A 294 -14.91 3.35 -2.15
CA VAL A 294 -14.03 3.28 -0.99
C VAL A 294 -14.01 1.87 -0.39
N ASP A 295 -15.15 1.20 -0.45
CA ASP A 295 -15.38 -0.11 0.09
C ASP A 295 -16.25 -0.90 -0.90
N MET A 296 -15.59 -1.59 -1.83
CA MET A 296 -16.29 -2.46 -2.76
C MET A 296 -16.81 -3.68 -2.02
N ARG A 297 -18.14 -3.82 -2.00
CA ARG A 297 -18.83 -4.96 -1.37
C ARG A 297 -19.55 -5.78 -2.43
N PRO A 298 -18.85 -6.69 -3.12
CA PRO A 298 -19.52 -7.62 -4.02
C PRO A 298 -20.42 -8.56 -3.22
N ALA A 299 -21.45 -9.07 -3.87
CA ALA A 299 -22.26 -10.11 -3.30
C ALA A 299 -21.38 -11.32 -2.95
N PHE A 300 -21.54 -11.88 -1.76
CA PHE A 300 -20.74 -13.02 -1.33
C PHE A 300 -21.05 -14.23 -2.23
N PRO A 301 -20.04 -14.89 -2.79
CA PRO A 301 -20.25 -16.01 -3.70
C PRO A 301 -20.78 -17.23 -2.94
N LEU A 302 -21.90 -17.79 -3.38
CA LEU A 302 -22.51 -18.96 -2.76
C LEU A 302 -21.88 -20.28 -3.25
N SER A 303 -21.06 -20.24 -4.30
CA SER A 303 -20.36 -21.40 -4.85
C SER A 303 -19.05 -21.00 -5.52
N TYR A 304 -18.14 -21.95 -5.70
CA TYR A 304 -16.89 -21.76 -6.45
C TYR A 304 -17.13 -21.39 -7.93
N MET A 305 -18.28 -21.79 -8.50
CA MET A 305 -18.66 -21.44 -9.87
C MET A 305 -19.01 -19.96 -10.05
N ALA A 306 -19.28 -19.23 -8.97
CA ALA A 306 -19.55 -17.79 -9.02
C ALA A 306 -18.32 -16.97 -9.42
N PHE A 307 -17.11 -17.52 -9.30
CA PHE A 307 -15.86 -16.89 -9.72
C PHE A 307 -15.56 -17.05 -11.21
N GLN A 308 -16.55 -17.09 -12.08
CA GLN A 308 -16.32 -16.94 -13.51
C GLN A 308 -15.79 -15.54 -13.78
N ILE A 309 -14.50 -15.46 -14.09
CA ILE A 309 -13.80 -14.23 -14.44
C ILE A 309 -14.56 -13.56 -15.59
N GLY A 310 -15.22 -12.45 -15.33
CA GLY A 310 -15.91 -11.62 -16.33
C GLY A 310 -17.43 -11.49 -16.20
N ARG A 311 -18.10 -12.14 -15.24
CA ARG A 311 -19.55 -11.95 -15.01
C ARG A 311 -19.94 -11.37 -13.64
N ALA A 312 -18.97 -10.90 -12.87
CA ALA A 312 -19.25 -10.21 -11.63
C ALA A 312 -19.84 -8.83 -11.91
N SER A 313 -21.14 -8.73 -11.73
CA SER A 313 -21.88 -7.51 -11.42
C SER A 313 -21.96 -6.40 -12.45
N CYS A 314 -22.74 -6.62 -13.50
CA CYS A 314 -23.54 -5.53 -14.09
C CYS A 314 -25.06 -5.77 -13.89
N ARG A 315 -25.45 -6.43 -12.81
CA ARG A 315 -26.86 -6.62 -12.50
C ARG A 315 -27.08 -6.45 -11.00
N GLU A 316 -27.18 -5.21 -10.59
CA GLU A 316 -28.13 -4.75 -9.56
C GLU A 316 -27.95 -3.23 -9.49
N ARG A 317 -28.84 -2.57 -10.23
CA ARG A 317 -29.22 -1.16 -10.00
C ARG A 317 -30.41 -1.17 -9.06
#